data_16f7b1a384212bcd186fbdbc7718f799
#
_entry.id   16f7b1a384212bcd186fbdbc7718f799
#
_cell.length_a   1.000
_cell.length_b   1.000
_cell.length_c   1.000
_cell.angle_alpha   90.00
_cell.angle_beta   90.00
_cell.angle_gamma   90.00
#
_symmetry.space_group_name_H-M   'P 1'
#
loop_
_entity.id
_entity.type
_entity.pdbx_description
1 polymer ?
#
loop_
_entity_poly.entity_id
_entity_poly.type
_entity_poly.pdbx_seq_one_letter_code
_entity_poly.pdbx_strand_id
1 'polypeptide(L)'
;MYDNSWKKFVAAAVQAAPVMPLSREKTTEKILDLMSQAKKEGADLLAFPETFIPAYPNFSIDLQQPNEWQENLRYLLSESVYVPGREIDRIAKHAKDLKVYVSLGVNERVKTFGARLYNSQVFIDSNGRIIGSRRKLLPTNREKVFWTPGDGADLQVYETDLGVIGGLICYEHLQPLFKYALMVQGEQVHCAAWPGWPNYKKGRSNKHVIDAAMRQYALEGQCFVIISCMYVPAKDVPKGLFGNAAWDYFGGSGIVSPSGEYVAGPAYDKETILYGEIDLSRNALRKSLVDLT
;
A
#
# COMPACT_ATOMS: atom_id res chain seq x y z
N MET A 1 -1.43 38.01 12.82
CA MET A 1 -2.26 37.16 11.95
C MET A 1 -1.59 35.79 11.98
N TYR A 2 -2.25 34.78 12.49
CA TYR A 2 -1.75 33.39 12.36
C TYR A 2 -1.84 33.05 10.87
N ASP A 3 -0.74 32.62 10.29
CA ASP A 3 -0.72 32.11 8.92
C ASP A 3 -1.58 30.84 8.88
N ASN A 4 -2.78 30.97 8.31
CA ASN A 4 -3.79 29.90 8.24
C ASN A 4 -3.56 28.99 7.00
N SER A 5 -2.31 28.91 6.51
CA SER A 5 -1.92 28.19 5.28
C SER A 5 -1.70 26.69 5.47
N TRP A 6 -2.42 26.04 6.38
CA TRP A 6 -2.39 24.58 6.48
C TRP A 6 -2.87 23.95 5.18
N LYS A 7 -2.06 23.03 4.66
CA LYS A 7 -2.37 22.37 3.38
C LYS A 7 -3.64 21.53 3.50
N LYS A 8 -4.51 21.70 2.50
CA LYS A 8 -5.70 20.85 2.28
C LYS A 8 -5.60 20.22 0.91
N PHE A 9 -5.94 18.95 0.81
CA PHE A 9 -5.92 18.21 -0.43
C PHE A 9 -6.83 16.96 -0.34
N VAL A 10 -7.10 16.32 -1.48
CA VAL A 10 -7.89 15.09 -1.54
C VAL A 10 -6.96 13.87 -1.65
N ALA A 11 -7.10 12.95 -0.71
CA ALA A 11 -6.47 11.63 -0.79
C ALA A 11 -7.42 10.58 -1.35
N ALA A 12 -6.87 9.63 -2.10
CA ALA A 12 -7.58 8.50 -2.68
C ALA A 12 -6.98 7.17 -2.19
N ALA A 13 -7.78 6.35 -1.53
CA ALA A 13 -7.43 4.99 -1.13
C ALA A 13 -7.98 4.02 -2.18
N VAL A 14 -7.10 3.39 -2.93
CA VAL A 14 -7.48 2.45 -4.01
C VAL A 14 -7.78 1.08 -3.41
N GLN A 15 -8.96 0.54 -3.72
CA GLN A 15 -9.36 -0.83 -3.42
C GLN A 15 -9.69 -1.54 -4.73
N ALA A 16 -8.75 -2.34 -5.22
CA ALA A 16 -8.90 -3.01 -6.51
C ALA A 16 -8.14 -4.35 -6.51
N ALA A 17 -8.47 -5.21 -7.50
CA ALA A 17 -7.67 -6.37 -7.84
C ALA A 17 -6.55 -5.99 -8.82
N PRO A 18 -5.36 -6.62 -8.76
CA PRO A 18 -4.46 -6.67 -9.89
C PRO A 18 -5.12 -7.46 -11.04
N VAL A 19 -4.54 -7.39 -12.23
CA VAL A 19 -5.10 -8.14 -13.38
C VAL A 19 -4.69 -9.61 -13.31
N MET A 20 -5.67 -10.50 -13.35
CA MET A 20 -5.48 -11.94 -13.30
C MET A 20 -5.70 -12.60 -14.69
N PRO A 21 -4.97 -13.66 -15.09
CA PRO A 21 -3.76 -14.15 -14.44
C PRO A 21 -2.68 -13.07 -14.37
N LEU A 22 -1.76 -13.17 -13.39
CA LEU A 22 -0.81 -12.11 -13.08
C LEU A 22 -0.13 -11.56 -14.34
N SER A 23 -0.22 -10.24 -14.52
CA SER A 23 0.45 -9.54 -15.59
C SER A 23 0.86 -8.15 -15.12
N ARG A 24 2.17 -7.93 -15.00
CA ARG A 24 2.69 -6.61 -14.64
C ARG A 24 2.30 -5.54 -15.65
N GLU A 25 2.31 -5.88 -16.94
CA GLU A 25 1.93 -4.94 -18.01
C GLU A 25 0.47 -4.50 -17.89
N LYS A 26 -0.46 -5.47 -17.84
CA LYS A 26 -1.91 -5.17 -17.72
C LYS A 26 -2.26 -4.52 -16.37
N THR A 27 -1.58 -4.93 -15.28
CA THR A 27 -1.78 -4.29 -13.97
C THR A 27 -1.25 -2.86 -13.99
N THR A 28 -0.14 -2.59 -14.68
CA THR A 28 0.35 -1.22 -14.89
C THR A 28 -0.68 -0.37 -15.64
N GLU A 29 -1.25 -0.88 -16.73
CA GLU A 29 -2.33 -0.19 -17.45
C GLU A 29 -3.53 0.12 -16.55
N LYS A 30 -3.98 -0.87 -15.77
CA LYS A 30 -5.05 -0.66 -14.78
C LYS A 30 -4.70 0.43 -13.77
N ILE A 31 -3.45 0.51 -13.31
CA ILE A 31 -2.99 1.57 -12.41
C ILE A 31 -3.14 2.95 -13.08
N LEU A 32 -2.70 3.09 -14.33
CA LEU A 32 -2.82 4.36 -15.07
C LEU A 32 -4.28 4.79 -15.21
N ASP A 33 -5.18 3.85 -15.48
CA ASP A 33 -6.63 4.11 -15.55
C ASP A 33 -7.20 4.54 -14.19
N LEU A 34 -6.86 3.83 -13.11
CA LEU A 34 -7.28 4.18 -11.74
C LEU A 34 -6.76 5.55 -11.31
N MET A 35 -5.50 5.89 -11.67
CA MET A 35 -4.93 7.21 -11.42
C MET A 35 -5.73 8.30 -12.16
N SER A 36 -6.07 8.05 -13.42
CA SER A 36 -6.86 8.98 -14.23
C SER A 36 -8.28 9.16 -13.68
N GLN A 37 -8.91 8.08 -13.21
CA GLN A 37 -10.21 8.13 -12.54
C GLN A 37 -10.14 8.95 -11.24
N ALA A 38 -9.14 8.66 -10.39
CA ALA A 38 -8.98 9.38 -9.13
C ALA A 38 -8.73 10.87 -9.33
N LYS A 39 -7.94 11.24 -10.35
CA LYS A 39 -7.71 12.66 -10.67
C LYS A 39 -8.98 13.39 -11.12
N LYS A 40 -9.87 12.74 -11.84
CA LYS A 40 -11.17 13.33 -12.23
C LYS A 40 -12.02 13.69 -11.01
N GLU A 41 -11.88 12.94 -9.92
CA GLU A 41 -12.53 13.20 -8.62
C GLU A 41 -11.70 14.14 -7.71
N GLY A 42 -10.66 14.77 -8.26
CA GLY A 42 -9.86 15.79 -7.56
C GLY A 42 -8.73 15.24 -6.68
N ALA A 43 -8.39 13.96 -6.76
CA ALA A 43 -7.32 13.40 -5.93
C ALA A 43 -5.95 14.03 -6.25
N ASP A 44 -5.19 14.31 -5.18
CA ASP A 44 -3.80 14.79 -5.23
C ASP A 44 -2.81 13.73 -4.76
N LEU A 45 -3.22 12.80 -3.90
CA LEU A 45 -2.43 11.67 -3.42
C LEU A 45 -3.23 10.38 -3.57
N LEU A 46 -2.63 9.38 -4.22
CA LEU A 46 -3.20 8.05 -4.36
C LEU A 46 -2.34 7.03 -3.60
N ALA A 47 -2.99 6.17 -2.81
CA ALA A 47 -2.35 5.00 -2.22
C ALA A 47 -2.91 3.72 -2.86
N PHE A 48 -2.01 2.81 -3.23
CA PHE A 48 -2.30 1.49 -3.78
C PHE A 48 -1.96 0.39 -2.77
N PRO A 49 -2.59 -0.79 -2.89
CA PRO A 49 -2.35 -1.92 -1.99
C PRO A 49 -0.91 -2.45 -1.99
N GLU A 50 -0.58 -3.24 -0.97
CA GLU A 50 0.67 -4.02 -0.87
C GLU A 50 0.85 -4.90 -2.10
N THR A 51 2.07 -4.89 -2.69
CA THR A 51 2.45 -5.73 -3.85
C THR A 51 1.41 -5.75 -4.98
N PHE A 52 0.79 -4.63 -5.26
CA PHE A 52 -0.25 -4.53 -6.28
C PHE A 52 0.28 -4.93 -7.67
N ILE A 53 1.58 -4.75 -7.94
CA ILE A 53 2.24 -5.32 -9.11
C ILE A 53 3.16 -6.47 -8.68
N PRO A 54 2.94 -7.69 -9.21
CA PRO A 54 1.80 -8.12 -10.03
C PRO A 54 0.62 -8.56 -9.19
N ALA A 55 0.82 -8.95 -7.93
CA ALA A 55 -0.13 -9.30 -6.87
C ALA A 55 0.58 -9.83 -5.63
N TYR A 56 -0.15 -9.98 -4.53
CA TYR A 56 0.34 -10.68 -3.34
C TYR A 56 0.39 -12.20 -3.59
N PRO A 57 1.52 -12.89 -3.27
CA PRO A 57 1.73 -14.29 -3.65
C PRO A 57 1.04 -15.31 -2.73
N ASN A 58 -0.19 -15.06 -2.30
CA ASN A 58 -0.94 -15.99 -1.46
C ASN A 58 -1.09 -17.39 -2.02
N PHE A 59 -1.21 -17.47 -3.34
CA PHE A 59 -1.30 -18.72 -4.09
C PHE A 59 -0.14 -19.67 -3.84
N SER A 60 1.01 -19.16 -3.40
CA SER A 60 2.21 -19.97 -3.19
C SER A 60 2.46 -20.33 -1.73
N ILE A 61 1.66 -19.78 -0.80
CA ILE A 61 1.83 -20.01 0.65
C ILE A 61 1.33 -21.40 1.06
N ASP A 62 0.32 -21.95 0.36
CA ASP A 62 -0.30 -23.25 0.65
C ASP A 62 0.18 -24.39 -0.22
N LEU A 63 1.28 -24.21 -0.96
CA LEU A 63 1.80 -25.22 -1.86
C LEU A 63 2.34 -26.45 -1.10
N GLN A 64 1.75 -27.58 -1.38
CA GLN A 64 2.15 -28.89 -0.82
C GLN A 64 3.16 -29.63 -1.73
N GLN A 65 3.26 -29.20 -2.99
CA GLN A 65 4.10 -29.88 -4.00
C GLN A 65 5.32 -29.02 -4.37
N PRO A 66 6.55 -29.55 -4.26
CA PRO A 66 7.76 -28.78 -4.54
C PRO A 66 7.85 -28.18 -5.94
N ASN A 67 7.32 -28.88 -6.95
CA ASN A 67 7.37 -28.42 -8.35
C ASN A 67 6.44 -27.22 -8.58
N GLU A 68 5.24 -27.22 -8.00
CA GLU A 68 4.28 -26.12 -8.10
C GLU A 68 4.84 -24.85 -7.47
N TRP A 69 5.56 -24.97 -6.35
CA TRP A 69 6.22 -23.85 -5.71
C TRP A 69 7.27 -23.20 -6.61
N GLN A 70 8.12 -24.00 -7.27
CA GLN A 70 9.16 -23.50 -8.16
C GLN A 70 8.57 -22.78 -9.38
N GLU A 71 7.51 -23.32 -9.98
CA GLU A 71 6.82 -22.69 -11.10
C GLU A 71 6.19 -21.37 -10.71
N ASN A 72 5.51 -21.32 -9.58
CA ASN A 72 4.89 -20.11 -9.07
C ASN A 72 5.93 -19.04 -8.73
N LEU A 73 7.07 -19.43 -8.15
CA LEU A 73 8.17 -18.50 -7.89
C LEU A 73 8.77 -17.95 -9.20
N ARG A 74 8.99 -18.80 -10.21
CA ARG A 74 9.45 -18.34 -11.53
C ARG A 74 8.48 -17.34 -12.14
N TYR A 75 7.19 -17.64 -12.05
CA TYR A 75 6.15 -16.74 -12.56
C TYR A 75 6.12 -15.42 -11.82
N LEU A 76 6.14 -15.44 -10.49
CA LEU A 76 6.21 -14.23 -9.68
C LEU A 76 7.46 -13.40 -10.03
N LEU A 77 8.63 -14.04 -10.17
CA LEU A 77 9.87 -13.39 -10.59
C LEU A 77 9.76 -12.75 -11.98
N SER A 78 9.13 -13.43 -12.93
CA SER A 78 8.97 -12.91 -14.30
C SER A 78 8.07 -11.68 -14.34
N GLU A 79 7.04 -11.64 -13.49
CA GLU A 79 6.06 -10.54 -13.43
C GLU A 79 6.40 -9.46 -12.41
N SER A 80 7.46 -9.62 -11.61
CA SER A 80 7.97 -8.60 -10.71
C SER A 80 8.68 -7.46 -11.44
N VAL A 81 8.70 -6.28 -10.86
CA VAL A 81 9.24 -5.06 -11.49
C VAL A 81 10.60 -4.68 -10.94
N TYR A 82 11.37 -3.90 -11.70
CA TYR A 82 12.55 -3.20 -11.21
C TYR A 82 12.14 -1.81 -10.69
N VAL A 83 12.83 -1.33 -9.65
CA VAL A 83 12.69 0.04 -9.14
C VAL A 83 14.07 0.71 -9.10
N PRO A 84 14.35 1.70 -9.98
CA PRO A 84 13.53 2.15 -11.11
C PRO A 84 13.46 1.13 -12.24
N GLY A 85 12.42 1.22 -13.08
CA GLY A 85 12.21 0.34 -14.22
C GLY A 85 11.01 0.73 -15.05
N ARG A 86 10.85 0.08 -16.20
CA ARG A 86 9.88 0.46 -17.26
C ARG A 86 8.46 0.73 -16.74
N GLU A 87 7.94 -0.16 -15.90
CA GLU A 87 6.57 -0.06 -15.38
C GLU A 87 6.45 1.13 -14.42
N ILE A 88 7.44 1.29 -13.53
CA ILE A 88 7.51 2.41 -12.58
C ILE A 88 7.70 3.74 -13.31
N ASP A 89 8.54 3.78 -14.36
CA ASP A 89 8.77 4.99 -15.16
C ASP A 89 7.49 5.44 -15.90
N ARG A 90 6.67 4.46 -16.37
CA ARG A 90 5.35 4.77 -16.98
C ARG A 90 4.38 5.38 -15.95
N ILE A 91 4.32 4.82 -14.75
CA ILE A 91 3.49 5.32 -13.66
C ILE A 91 3.98 6.70 -13.22
N ALA A 92 5.29 6.88 -13.08
CA ALA A 92 5.91 8.15 -12.72
C ALA A 92 5.62 9.25 -13.76
N LYS A 93 5.73 8.91 -15.05
CA LYS A 93 5.35 9.84 -16.12
C LYS A 93 3.88 10.22 -16.03
N HIS A 94 2.99 9.26 -15.79
CA HIS A 94 1.56 9.52 -15.68
C HIS A 94 1.23 10.35 -14.43
N ALA A 95 1.90 10.10 -13.29
CA ALA A 95 1.78 10.92 -12.08
C ALA A 95 2.15 12.39 -12.36
N LYS A 96 3.21 12.62 -13.14
CA LYS A 96 3.60 13.96 -13.61
C LYS A 96 2.54 14.60 -14.49
N ASP A 97 2.01 13.86 -15.46
CA ASP A 97 1.02 14.37 -16.41
C ASP A 97 -0.29 14.77 -15.67
N LEU A 98 -0.67 14.00 -14.65
CA LEU A 98 -1.87 14.23 -13.81
C LEU A 98 -1.62 15.19 -12.63
N LYS A 99 -0.35 15.50 -12.30
CA LYS A 99 0.02 16.27 -11.11
C LYS A 99 -0.50 15.63 -9.82
N VAL A 100 -0.21 14.33 -9.62
CA VAL A 100 -0.59 13.57 -8.43
C VAL A 100 0.62 12.91 -7.78
N TYR A 101 0.52 12.70 -6.47
CA TYR A 101 1.44 11.86 -5.70
C TYR A 101 0.91 10.42 -5.67
N VAL A 102 1.83 9.45 -5.65
CA VAL A 102 1.48 8.03 -5.64
C VAL A 102 2.30 7.27 -4.61
N SER A 103 1.63 6.47 -3.78
CA SER A 103 2.21 5.41 -2.97
C SER A 103 1.78 4.06 -3.56
N LEU A 104 2.73 3.25 -4.01
CA LEU A 104 2.47 2.02 -4.77
C LEU A 104 3.18 0.81 -4.16
N GLY A 105 2.44 -0.25 -3.83
CA GLY A 105 3.00 -1.54 -3.46
C GLY A 105 3.42 -2.38 -4.66
N VAL A 106 4.64 -2.92 -4.64
CA VAL A 106 5.18 -3.75 -5.73
C VAL A 106 5.98 -4.94 -5.23
N ASN A 107 6.01 -6.01 -6.03
CA ASN A 107 7.07 -7.01 -5.93
C ASN A 107 8.27 -6.47 -6.70
N GLU A 108 9.29 -6.03 -5.96
CA GLU A 108 10.54 -5.53 -6.52
C GLU A 108 11.51 -6.68 -6.75
N ARG A 109 12.09 -6.76 -7.95
CA ARG A 109 13.24 -7.63 -8.24
C ARG A 109 14.49 -6.80 -8.47
N VAL A 110 15.65 -7.32 -8.09
CA VAL A 110 16.93 -6.65 -8.29
C VAL A 110 17.73 -7.29 -9.40
N LYS A 111 18.59 -6.48 -10.08
CA LYS A 111 19.44 -6.94 -11.18
C LYS A 111 20.71 -7.67 -10.71
N THR A 112 21.06 -7.51 -9.43
CA THR A 112 22.26 -8.10 -8.84
C THR A 112 22.03 -9.51 -8.37
N PHE A 113 23.10 -10.26 -8.18
CA PHE A 113 23.20 -11.67 -7.82
C PHE A 113 21.96 -12.31 -7.16
N GLY A 114 21.44 -13.33 -7.86
CA GLY A 114 20.33 -14.15 -7.39
C GLY A 114 18.96 -13.53 -7.66
N ALA A 115 17.96 -14.37 -7.69
CA ALA A 115 16.57 -14.01 -7.92
C ALA A 115 15.94 -13.45 -6.63
N ARG A 116 16.49 -12.34 -6.08
CA ARG A 116 15.95 -11.72 -4.87
C ARG A 116 14.73 -10.91 -5.20
N LEU A 117 13.67 -11.14 -4.43
CA LEU A 117 12.46 -10.35 -4.42
C LEU A 117 12.36 -9.58 -3.11
N TYR A 118 11.75 -8.41 -3.20
CA TYR A 118 11.38 -7.59 -2.07
C TYR A 118 9.91 -7.18 -2.18
N ASN A 119 9.26 -7.10 -1.05
CA ASN A 119 7.98 -6.44 -0.92
C ASN A 119 8.26 -4.97 -0.69
N SER A 120 7.96 -4.13 -1.69
CA SER A 120 8.39 -2.74 -1.68
C SER A 120 7.21 -1.78 -1.82
N GLN A 121 7.34 -0.60 -1.21
CA GLN A 121 6.43 0.53 -1.35
C GLN A 121 7.21 1.69 -1.97
N VAL A 122 6.74 2.16 -3.13
CA VAL A 122 7.37 3.20 -3.93
C VAL A 122 6.56 4.48 -3.80
N PHE A 123 7.23 5.60 -3.53
CA PHE A 123 6.64 6.94 -3.45
C PHE A 123 7.09 7.78 -4.64
N ILE A 124 6.12 8.34 -5.37
CA ILE A 124 6.32 9.14 -6.57
C ILE A 124 5.67 10.51 -6.36
N ASP A 125 6.41 11.59 -6.63
CA ASP A 125 5.89 12.94 -6.52
C ASP A 125 5.09 13.39 -7.76
N SER A 126 4.44 14.55 -7.65
CA SER A 126 3.66 15.16 -8.73
C SER A 126 4.50 15.64 -9.93
N ASN A 127 5.82 15.56 -9.86
CA ASN A 127 6.75 15.82 -10.96
C ASN A 127 7.25 14.53 -11.62
N GLY A 128 6.77 13.37 -11.15
CA GLY A 128 7.15 12.05 -11.64
C GLY A 128 8.54 11.61 -11.16
N ARG A 129 9.01 12.10 -10.02
CA ARG A 129 10.25 11.63 -9.42
C ARG A 129 9.93 10.57 -8.38
N ILE A 130 10.69 9.50 -8.36
CA ILE A 130 10.69 8.55 -7.25
C ILE A 130 11.38 9.25 -6.07
N ILE A 131 10.60 9.67 -5.08
CA ILE A 131 11.11 10.35 -3.87
C ILE A 131 11.48 9.37 -2.78
N GLY A 132 11.02 8.12 -2.88
CA GLY A 132 11.36 7.05 -1.96
C GLY A 132 10.97 5.69 -2.49
N SER A 133 11.72 4.69 -2.04
CA SER A 133 11.39 3.28 -2.22
C SER A 133 11.85 2.54 -0.98
N ARG A 134 10.91 2.00 -0.23
CA ARG A 134 11.21 1.21 0.95
C ARG A 134 10.87 -0.26 0.76
N ARG A 135 11.65 -1.12 1.37
CA ARG A 135 11.44 -2.57 1.39
C ARG A 135 10.89 -2.99 2.75
N LYS A 136 9.90 -3.88 2.77
CA LYS A 136 9.35 -4.43 4.01
C LYS A 136 10.48 -5.01 4.87
N LEU A 137 10.66 -4.47 6.07
CA LEU A 137 11.77 -4.85 6.95
C LEU A 137 11.63 -6.29 7.44
N LEU A 138 10.40 -6.66 7.79
CA LEU A 138 10.12 -7.96 8.36
C LEU A 138 9.00 -8.66 7.59
N PRO A 139 9.33 -9.42 6.52
CA PRO A 139 8.36 -10.29 5.86
C PRO A 139 7.70 -11.23 6.88
N THR A 140 6.36 -11.30 6.83
CA THR A 140 5.55 -11.96 7.85
C THR A 140 5.49 -13.47 7.62
N ASN A 141 5.92 -14.28 8.60
CA ASN A 141 5.79 -15.73 8.60
C ASN A 141 6.29 -16.36 7.26
N ARG A 142 5.40 -16.94 6.46
CA ARG A 142 5.72 -17.63 5.20
C ARG A 142 6.15 -16.70 4.07
N GLU A 143 5.92 -15.39 4.18
CA GLU A 143 6.42 -14.38 3.24
C GLU A 143 7.95 -14.44 3.09
N LYS A 144 8.67 -14.89 4.14
CA LYS A 144 10.14 -15.07 4.14
C LYS A 144 10.64 -16.07 3.09
N VAL A 145 9.76 -16.91 2.55
CA VAL A 145 10.09 -17.83 1.46
C VAL A 145 10.26 -17.09 0.14
N PHE A 146 9.60 -15.93 -0.03
CA PHE A 146 9.62 -15.13 -1.26
C PHE A 146 10.46 -13.89 -1.14
N TRP A 147 10.32 -13.14 -0.03
CA TRP A 147 10.89 -11.83 0.10
C TRP A 147 12.08 -11.79 1.05
N THR A 148 13.11 -11.14 0.54
CA THR A 148 14.26 -10.73 1.35
C THR A 148 13.83 -9.58 2.27
N PRO A 149 14.23 -9.57 3.56
CA PRO A 149 14.02 -8.43 4.42
C PRO A 149 14.65 -7.15 3.90
N GLY A 150 13.99 -6.01 4.11
CA GLY A 150 14.58 -4.68 3.98
C GLY A 150 15.54 -4.37 5.13
N ASP A 151 15.98 -3.13 5.23
CA ASP A 151 16.81 -2.67 6.33
C ASP A 151 16.26 -1.38 6.97
N GLY A 152 16.82 -0.99 8.13
CA GLY A 152 16.31 0.14 8.91
C GLY A 152 16.45 1.50 8.22
N ALA A 153 17.31 1.63 7.22
CA ALA A 153 17.46 2.86 6.44
C ALA A 153 16.18 3.18 5.65
N ASP A 154 15.33 2.19 5.40
CA ASP A 154 14.05 2.34 4.70
C ASP A 154 12.91 2.91 5.59
N LEU A 155 13.14 3.06 6.91
CA LEU A 155 12.17 3.70 7.82
C LEU A 155 12.30 5.23 7.76
N GLN A 156 11.86 5.81 6.65
CA GLN A 156 11.94 7.24 6.37
C GLN A 156 10.58 7.83 6.02
N VAL A 157 10.45 9.13 6.27
CA VAL A 157 9.36 9.97 5.78
C VAL A 157 9.87 10.90 4.68
N TYR A 158 8.98 11.40 3.86
CA TYR A 158 9.31 12.22 2.69
C TYR A 158 8.61 13.57 2.80
N GLU A 159 9.39 14.65 2.81
CA GLU A 159 8.86 16.01 2.73
C GLU A 159 8.30 16.28 1.33
N THR A 160 7.07 16.76 1.26
CA THR A 160 6.37 17.04 0.00
C THR A 160 5.55 18.32 0.10
N ASP A 161 5.03 18.81 -1.05
CA ASP A 161 4.07 19.91 -1.05
C ASP A 161 2.72 19.57 -0.38
N LEU A 162 2.47 18.30 -0.10
CA LEU A 162 1.28 17.81 0.60
C LEU A 162 1.54 17.58 2.11
N GLY A 163 2.73 17.91 2.61
CA GLY A 163 3.20 17.62 3.96
C GLY A 163 4.17 16.45 4.01
N VAL A 164 4.42 15.95 5.21
CA VAL A 164 5.37 14.87 5.47
C VAL A 164 4.65 13.53 5.33
N ILE A 165 5.02 12.76 4.31
CA ILE A 165 4.37 11.48 3.95
C ILE A 165 5.28 10.32 4.34
N GLY A 166 4.71 9.30 4.97
CA GLY A 166 5.37 8.03 5.25
C GLY A 166 4.51 6.84 4.85
N GLY A 167 4.99 5.64 5.17
CA GLY A 167 4.21 4.43 4.96
C GLY A 167 4.85 3.17 5.51
N LEU A 168 4.01 2.21 5.85
CA LEU A 168 4.37 0.87 6.26
C LEU A 168 3.57 -0.17 5.47
N ILE A 169 4.03 -1.41 5.52
CA ILE A 169 3.45 -2.51 4.76
C ILE A 169 2.89 -3.56 5.72
N CYS A 170 1.56 -3.77 5.68
CA CYS A 170 0.86 -4.87 6.34
C CYS A 170 1.14 -4.98 7.86
N TYR A 171 1.63 -6.12 8.33
CA TYR A 171 1.93 -6.38 9.75
C TYR A 171 3.07 -5.54 10.34
N GLU A 172 3.78 -4.74 9.55
CA GLU A 172 4.68 -3.73 10.10
C GLU A 172 3.94 -2.74 11.00
N HIS A 173 2.65 -2.50 10.73
CA HIS A 173 1.78 -1.66 11.56
C HIS A 173 1.53 -2.22 12.97
N LEU A 174 1.85 -3.49 13.22
CA LEU A 174 1.80 -4.11 14.55
C LEU A 174 3.18 -4.11 15.25
N GLN A 175 4.19 -3.49 14.64
CA GLN A 175 5.54 -3.35 15.22
C GLN A 175 5.68 -1.95 15.83
N PRO A 176 5.63 -1.80 17.16
CA PRO A 176 5.62 -0.48 17.80
C PRO A 176 6.82 0.39 17.43
N LEU A 177 8.01 -0.20 17.35
CA LEU A 177 9.24 0.55 17.03
C LEU A 177 9.26 1.05 15.59
N PHE A 178 8.68 0.32 14.63
CA PHE A 178 8.61 0.77 13.24
C PHE A 178 7.68 1.97 13.10
N LYS A 179 6.52 1.91 13.76
CA LYS A 179 5.58 3.03 13.81
C LYS A 179 6.23 4.27 14.41
N TYR A 180 6.83 4.10 15.59
CA TYR A 180 7.45 5.20 16.32
C TYR A 180 8.59 5.84 15.51
N ALA A 181 9.39 5.04 14.80
CA ALA A 181 10.46 5.55 13.95
C ALA A 181 10.00 6.52 12.86
N LEU A 182 8.77 6.35 12.31
CA LEU A 182 8.19 7.30 11.37
C LEU A 182 7.55 8.50 12.08
N MET A 183 6.84 8.26 13.19
CA MET A 183 6.13 9.29 13.96
C MET A 183 7.09 10.37 14.46
N VAL A 184 8.26 10.01 14.98
CA VAL A 184 9.27 10.96 15.50
C VAL A 184 9.93 11.79 14.40
N GLN A 185 9.83 11.39 13.15
CA GLN A 185 10.28 12.16 12.00
C GLN A 185 9.23 13.20 11.54
N GLY A 186 8.12 13.34 12.27
CA GLY A 186 7.10 14.34 11.98
C GLY A 186 6.09 13.92 10.91
N GLU A 187 5.86 12.63 10.72
CA GLU A 187 4.86 12.12 9.78
C GLU A 187 3.49 12.77 9.97
N GLN A 188 2.91 13.23 8.87
CA GLN A 188 1.58 13.88 8.86
C GLN A 188 0.53 13.05 8.11
N VAL A 189 0.97 12.30 7.10
CA VAL A 189 0.11 11.44 6.27
C VAL A 189 0.79 10.09 6.11
N HIS A 190 0.12 9.05 6.54
CA HIS A 190 0.60 7.67 6.48
C HIS A 190 -0.10 6.87 5.38
N CYS A 191 0.66 6.31 4.45
CA CYS A 191 0.15 5.42 3.41
C CYS A 191 0.30 3.97 3.86
N ALA A 192 -0.79 3.37 4.33
CA ALA A 192 -0.83 2.00 4.83
C ALA A 192 -1.17 1.01 3.70
N ALA A 193 -0.17 0.26 3.24
CA ALA A 193 -0.34 -0.74 2.20
C ALA A 193 -0.64 -2.13 2.81
N TRP A 194 -1.82 -2.70 2.48
CA TRP A 194 -2.23 -4.03 2.92
C TRP A 194 -2.58 -4.91 1.71
N PRO A 195 -2.43 -6.24 1.80
CA PRO A 195 -2.79 -7.12 0.70
C PRO A 195 -4.32 -7.30 0.58
N GLY A 196 -5.08 -6.87 1.60
CA GLY A 196 -6.40 -7.41 1.88
C GLY A 196 -6.28 -8.81 2.46
N TRP A 197 -7.27 -9.28 3.22
CA TRP A 197 -7.19 -10.62 3.81
C TRP A 197 -8.24 -11.53 3.21
N PRO A 198 -7.90 -12.82 3.04
CA PRO A 198 -8.86 -13.78 2.58
C PRO A 198 -9.97 -13.99 3.60
N ASN A 199 -11.19 -14.20 3.12
CA ASN A 199 -12.26 -14.75 3.89
C ASN A 199 -11.91 -16.22 4.20
N TYR A 200 -11.34 -16.47 5.37
CA TYR A 200 -11.19 -17.86 5.82
C TYR A 200 -12.58 -18.49 5.92
N LYS A 201 -12.80 -19.63 5.26
CA LYS A 201 -14.05 -20.41 5.25
C LYS A 201 -14.65 -20.75 6.63
N LYS A 202 -14.05 -20.29 7.73
CA LYS A 202 -14.46 -20.53 9.12
C LYS A 202 -14.64 -19.24 9.96
N GLY A 203 -15.06 -18.15 9.34
CA GLY A 203 -15.48 -16.94 10.08
C GLY A 203 -14.37 -16.13 10.77
N ARG A 204 -13.12 -16.38 10.48
CA ARG A 204 -11.99 -15.57 10.98
C ARG A 204 -11.65 -14.50 9.95
N SER A 205 -12.38 -13.41 9.97
CA SER A 205 -12.04 -12.21 9.21
C SER A 205 -11.01 -11.40 10.00
N ASN A 206 -9.91 -10.99 9.36
CA ASN A 206 -8.96 -10.06 9.96
C ASN A 206 -9.38 -8.58 9.80
N LYS A 207 -10.65 -8.30 9.46
CA LYS A 207 -11.21 -6.95 9.35
C LYS A 207 -10.92 -6.13 10.60
N HIS A 208 -11.14 -6.72 11.78
CA HIS A 208 -10.88 -6.08 13.07
C HIS A 208 -9.39 -5.77 13.33
N VAL A 209 -8.47 -6.56 12.75
CA VAL A 209 -7.02 -6.32 12.92
C VAL A 209 -6.59 -5.07 12.15
N ILE A 210 -7.03 -4.95 10.89
CA ILE A 210 -6.71 -3.76 10.08
C ILE A 210 -7.37 -2.53 10.69
N ASP A 211 -8.66 -2.61 11.04
CA ASP A 211 -9.40 -1.50 11.67
C ASP A 211 -8.72 -1.00 12.95
N ALA A 212 -8.43 -1.92 13.87
CA ALA A 212 -7.79 -1.57 15.14
C ALA A 212 -6.39 -0.98 14.94
N ALA A 213 -5.55 -1.62 14.10
CA ALA A 213 -4.19 -1.18 13.86
C ALA A 213 -4.13 0.20 13.20
N MET A 214 -5.00 0.48 12.23
CA MET A 214 -5.00 1.74 11.49
C MET A 214 -5.54 2.91 12.30
N ARG A 215 -6.60 2.68 13.04
CA ARG A 215 -7.14 3.70 13.94
C ARG A 215 -6.17 3.99 15.11
N GLN A 216 -5.53 2.96 15.64
CA GLN A 216 -4.49 3.12 16.64
C GLN A 216 -3.29 3.90 16.09
N TYR A 217 -2.84 3.58 14.86
CA TYR A 217 -1.75 4.32 14.22
C TYR A 217 -2.08 5.82 14.10
N ALA A 218 -3.29 6.14 13.64
CA ALA A 218 -3.74 7.52 13.49
C ALA A 218 -3.75 8.27 14.85
N LEU A 219 -4.18 7.61 15.91
CA LEU A 219 -4.21 8.17 17.26
C LEU A 219 -2.81 8.39 17.83
N GLU A 220 -1.91 7.40 17.72
CA GLU A 220 -0.53 7.45 18.23
C GLU A 220 0.31 8.46 17.46
N GLY A 221 0.27 8.40 16.12
CA GLY A 221 1.01 9.30 15.23
C GLY A 221 0.39 10.68 15.07
N GLN A 222 -0.85 10.86 15.52
CA GLN A 222 -1.61 12.10 15.34
C GLN A 222 -1.62 12.55 13.88
N CYS A 223 -1.73 11.59 12.97
CA CYS A 223 -1.63 11.74 11.53
C CYS A 223 -2.84 11.14 10.80
N PHE A 224 -3.05 11.56 9.56
CA PHE A 224 -4.00 10.87 8.69
C PHE A 224 -3.43 9.53 8.24
N VAL A 225 -4.28 8.50 8.11
CA VAL A 225 -3.90 7.18 7.60
C VAL A 225 -4.75 6.86 6.39
N ILE A 226 -4.10 6.67 5.23
CA ILE A 226 -4.73 6.23 3.98
C ILE A 226 -4.51 4.73 3.87
N ILE A 227 -5.56 3.95 4.02
CA ILE A 227 -5.52 2.48 4.05
C ILE A 227 -5.88 1.96 2.67
N SER A 228 -4.98 1.24 2.02
CA SER A 228 -5.25 0.60 0.73
C SER A 228 -5.13 -0.91 0.84
N CYS A 229 -6.21 -1.60 0.51
CA CYS A 229 -6.34 -3.06 0.54
C CYS A 229 -6.77 -3.58 -0.82
N MET A 230 -6.31 -4.77 -1.21
CA MET A 230 -6.86 -5.43 -2.40
C MET A 230 -8.27 -5.93 -2.13
N TYR A 231 -9.09 -5.90 -3.17
CA TYR A 231 -10.30 -6.70 -3.28
C TYR A 231 -10.15 -7.63 -4.48
N VAL A 232 -10.16 -8.93 -4.23
CA VAL A 232 -10.04 -9.96 -5.28
C VAL A 232 -11.17 -10.95 -5.05
N PRO A 233 -12.22 -10.95 -5.89
CA PRO A 233 -13.30 -11.93 -5.76
C PRO A 233 -12.80 -13.34 -6.09
N ALA A 234 -13.28 -14.35 -5.36
CA ALA A 234 -12.86 -15.75 -5.51
C ALA A 234 -12.97 -16.29 -6.93
N LYS A 235 -13.94 -15.80 -7.71
CA LYS A 235 -14.16 -16.18 -9.10
C LYS A 235 -13.02 -15.75 -10.05
N ASP A 236 -12.29 -14.70 -9.67
CA ASP A 236 -11.23 -14.11 -10.49
C ASP A 236 -9.85 -14.69 -10.14
N VAL A 237 -9.76 -15.52 -9.09
CA VAL A 237 -8.52 -16.23 -8.74
C VAL A 237 -8.34 -17.41 -9.69
N PRO A 238 -7.23 -17.46 -10.47
CA PRO A 238 -6.99 -18.54 -11.43
C PRO A 238 -6.94 -19.90 -10.74
N LYS A 239 -7.61 -20.88 -11.31
CA LYS A 239 -7.51 -22.28 -10.87
C LYS A 239 -6.26 -22.93 -11.47
N GLY A 240 -5.58 -23.75 -10.71
CA GLY A 240 -4.50 -24.59 -11.17
C GLY A 240 -3.10 -24.00 -10.99
N LEU A 241 -2.81 -22.82 -11.52
CA LEU A 241 -1.49 -22.20 -11.40
C LEU A 241 -1.14 -21.82 -9.95
N PHE A 242 -2.14 -21.65 -9.08
CA PHE A 242 -2.01 -21.13 -7.74
C PHE A 242 -2.60 -22.05 -6.66
N GLY A 243 -2.71 -23.34 -6.95
CA GLY A 243 -3.32 -24.32 -6.03
C GLY A 243 -4.84 -24.18 -5.90
N ASN A 244 -5.43 -24.97 -5.02
CA ASN A 244 -6.90 -24.98 -4.79
C ASN A 244 -7.34 -23.94 -3.76
N ALA A 245 -6.49 -23.02 -3.35
CA ALA A 245 -6.84 -22.00 -2.39
C ALA A 245 -7.70 -20.93 -3.07
N ALA A 246 -9.00 -20.94 -2.78
CA ALA A 246 -9.88 -19.84 -3.08
C ALA A 246 -9.52 -18.69 -2.12
N TRP A 247 -8.72 -17.77 -2.59
CA TRP A 247 -8.31 -16.60 -1.83
C TRP A 247 -9.05 -15.38 -2.37
N ASP A 248 -10.22 -15.14 -1.80
CA ASP A 248 -10.93 -13.91 -1.99
C ASP A 248 -10.45 -12.87 -0.97
N TYR A 249 -10.05 -11.73 -1.45
CA TYR A 249 -9.68 -10.58 -0.63
C TYR A 249 -10.89 -9.66 -0.51
N PHE A 250 -11.28 -9.36 0.71
CA PHE A 250 -12.52 -8.61 0.96
C PHE A 250 -12.35 -7.06 0.96
N GLY A 251 -11.14 -6.54 0.77
CA GLY A 251 -10.88 -5.10 0.85
C GLY A 251 -10.57 -4.65 2.29
N GLY A 252 -11.16 -3.54 2.70
CA GLY A 252 -10.92 -2.89 4.00
C GLY A 252 -10.24 -1.54 3.88
N SER A 253 -10.20 -0.97 2.65
CA SER A 253 -9.64 0.35 2.41
C SER A 253 -10.45 1.45 3.08
N GLY A 254 -9.79 2.52 3.49
CA GLY A 254 -10.41 3.66 4.14
C GLY A 254 -9.42 4.79 4.39
N ILE A 255 -9.91 5.90 4.91
CA ILE A 255 -9.10 7.05 5.32
C ILE A 255 -9.47 7.38 6.75
N VAL A 256 -8.50 7.41 7.65
CA VAL A 256 -8.67 7.69 9.08
C VAL A 256 -8.03 9.04 9.41
N SER A 257 -8.73 9.84 10.21
CA SER A 257 -8.26 11.14 10.69
C SER A 257 -7.33 11.00 11.91
N PRO A 258 -6.60 12.06 12.29
CA PRO A 258 -5.76 12.07 13.49
C PRO A 258 -6.51 11.80 14.82
N SER A 259 -7.84 11.85 14.81
CA SER A 259 -8.70 11.48 15.97
C SER A 259 -9.14 10.00 15.95
N GLY A 260 -8.63 9.20 15.02
CA GLY A 260 -8.96 7.77 14.91
C GLY A 260 -10.35 7.50 14.31
N GLU A 261 -10.98 8.50 13.70
CA GLU A 261 -12.29 8.38 13.05
C GLU A 261 -12.11 8.22 11.54
N TYR A 262 -12.96 7.41 10.92
CA TYR A 262 -12.97 7.30 9.47
C TYR A 262 -13.51 8.60 8.82
N VAL A 263 -12.71 9.15 7.91
CA VAL A 263 -13.13 10.22 6.99
C VAL A 263 -13.87 9.60 5.80
N ALA A 264 -13.38 8.41 5.36
CA ALA A 264 -14.01 7.62 4.31
C ALA A 264 -13.80 6.12 4.57
N GLY A 265 -14.81 5.29 4.30
CA GLY A 265 -14.74 3.85 4.51
C GLY A 265 -15.07 3.40 5.94
N PRO A 266 -14.67 2.17 6.36
CA PRO A 266 -14.01 1.18 5.50
C PRO A 266 -14.93 0.58 4.44
N ALA A 267 -14.39 0.25 3.26
CA ALA A 267 -15.13 -0.42 2.19
C ALA A 267 -14.77 -1.90 2.11
N TYR A 268 -15.78 -2.73 1.84
CA TYR A 268 -15.65 -4.18 1.72
C TYR A 268 -16.35 -4.72 0.48
N ASP A 269 -15.89 -5.88 0.00
CA ASP A 269 -16.54 -6.74 -0.97
C ASP A 269 -16.88 -6.07 -2.34
N LYS A 270 -16.09 -5.07 -2.74
CA LYS A 270 -16.21 -4.37 -4.04
C LYS A 270 -14.91 -3.69 -4.45
N GLU A 271 -14.69 -3.53 -5.76
CA GLU A 271 -13.71 -2.56 -6.27
C GLU A 271 -14.26 -1.12 -6.10
N THR A 272 -13.43 -0.24 -5.60
CA THR A 272 -13.76 1.17 -5.41
C THR A 272 -12.52 2.01 -5.16
N ILE A 273 -12.63 3.31 -5.36
CA ILE A 273 -11.67 4.30 -4.85
C ILE A 273 -12.40 5.12 -3.79
N LEU A 274 -11.83 5.23 -2.62
CA LEU A 274 -12.37 6.03 -1.52
C LEU A 274 -11.64 7.37 -1.46
N TYR A 275 -12.39 8.44 -1.37
CA TYR A 275 -11.87 9.81 -1.34
C TYR A 275 -12.09 10.44 0.02
N GLY A 276 -11.12 11.20 0.51
CA GLY A 276 -11.24 11.96 1.74
C GLY A 276 -10.41 13.22 1.70
N GLU A 277 -10.96 14.32 2.23
CA GLU A 277 -10.21 15.53 2.43
C GLU A 277 -9.21 15.36 3.57
N ILE A 278 -7.97 15.70 3.31
CA ILE A 278 -6.88 15.81 4.28
C ILE A 278 -6.69 17.28 4.59
N ASP A 279 -6.92 17.65 5.84
CA ASP A 279 -6.69 19.01 6.36
C ASP A 279 -5.60 18.93 7.44
N LEU A 280 -4.38 19.34 7.10
CA LEU A 280 -3.22 19.24 8.00
C LEU A 280 -3.36 20.10 9.27
N SER A 281 -4.29 21.05 9.31
CA SER A 281 -4.60 21.78 10.56
C SER A 281 -5.08 20.85 11.67
N ARG A 282 -5.74 19.75 11.32
CA ARG A 282 -6.22 18.74 12.27
C ARG A 282 -5.07 17.99 12.96
N ASN A 283 -3.94 17.76 12.23
CA ASN A 283 -2.73 17.19 12.84
C ASN A 283 -2.16 18.16 13.89
N ALA A 284 -1.99 19.43 13.49
CA ALA A 284 -1.45 20.47 14.38
C ALA A 284 -2.32 20.65 15.64
N LEU A 285 -3.65 20.71 15.45
CA LEU A 285 -4.58 20.81 16.57
C LEU A 285 -4.44 19.59 17.50
N ARG A 286 -4.39 18.38 16.93
CA ARG A 286 -4.27 17.15 17.75
C ARG A 286 -2.97 17.12 18.53
N LYS A 287 -1.84 17.47 17.89
CA LYS A 287 -0.52 17.55 18.55
C LYS A 287 -0.49 18.60 19.65
N SER A 288 -1.19 19.74 19.49
CA SER A 288 -1.26 20.77 20.52
C SER A 288 -2.10 20.37 21.74
N LEU A 289 -3.04 19.44 21.58
CA LEU A 289 -3.90 18.96 22.66
C LEU A 289 -3.31 17.78 23.42
N VAL A 290 -2.54 16.94 22.74
CA VAL A 290 -1.97 15.73 23.31
C VAL A 290 -0.56 15.57 22.73
N ASP A 291 0.45 15.89 23.51
CA ASP A 291 1.85 15.76 23.13
C ASP A 291 2.29 14.30 23.32
N LEU A 292 2.42 13.56 22.22
CA LEU A 292 2.80 12.14 22.23
C LEU A 292 4.16 11.88 21.58
N THR A 293 4.70 12.83 20.80
CA THR A 293 5.97 12.70 20.07
C THR A 293 6.81 13.96 20.13
#